data_fcfb2a26ccd7422f8558d32387c32e09
#
_entry.id   fcfb2a26ccd7422f8558d32387c32e09
#
_cell.length_a   1.000
_cell.length_b   1.000
_cell.length_c   1.000
_cell.angle_alpha   90.00
_cell.angle_beta   90.00
_cell.angle_gamma   90.00
#
_symmetry.space_group_name_H-M   'P 1'
#
loop_
_entity.id
_entity.type
_entity.pdbx_description
1 polymer ?
#
loop_
_entity_poly.entity_id
_entity_poly.type
_entity_poly.pdbx_seq_one_letter_code
_entity_poly.pdbx_strand_id
1 'polypeptide(L)'
;MFWSEDSDSKNEFLIPDDVVDLSFKLECKILPLDHAQALADAIQSALPWFVEETRTGLHLIHVAESGNGWYRPEDPENEVLCLSKRTRMTLRVPRHRIADAQALTDQTLDIEGHALKVGEATVKSLSALPTQFARYVIAEADQDENAFLTSMAAMLRVMDIPVKKLMAGKQHRMRLADGPVFTRSLMVADLAPEDAIRLQQDGLGEGRKIGCGLFLAQKGIKAVNADG
;
A
#
# COMPACT_ATOMS: atom_id res chain seq x y z
N MET A 1 6.49 -26.36 -47.97
CA MET A 1 6.04 -26.50 -46.57
C MET A 1 6.17 -25.13 -45.95
N PHE A 2 5.06 -24.36 -45.96
CA PHE A 2 5.06 -23.02 -45.39
C PHE A 2 4.66 -23.12 -43.90
N TRP A 3 5.52 -22.68 -43.02
CA TRP A 3 5.18 -22.43 -41.63
C TRP A 3 4.61 -21.01 -41.54
N SER A 4 3.35 -20.86 -41.23
CA SER A 4 2.81 -19.60 -40.74
C SER A 4 3.04 -19.56 -39.23
N GLU A 5 3.95 -18.73 -38.79
CA GLU A 5 3.97 -18.32 -37.39
C GLU A 5 2.67 -17.53 -37.16
N ASP A 6 1.70 -18.17 -36.50
CA ASP A 6 0.62 -17.47 -35.85
C ASP A 6 1.25 -16.55 -34.78
N SER A 7 1.46 -15.30 -35.15
CA SER A 7 1.72 -14.23 -34.20
C SER A 7 0.45 -14.05 -33.40
N ASP A 8 0.29 -14.85 -32.34
CA ASP A 8 -0.54 -14.49 -31.22
C ASP A 8 -0.03 -13.15 -30.68
N SER A 9 -0.48 -12.07 -31.27
CA SER A 9 -0.38 -10.74 -30.68
C SER A 9 -1.26 -10.78 -29.42
N LYS A 10 -0.69 -11.30 -28.31
CA LYS A 10 -1.22 -11.03 -27.00
C LYS A 10 -1.30 -9.52 -26.92
N ASN A 11 -2.53 -8.98 -26.94
CA ASN A 11 -2.77 -7.60 -26.63
C ASN A 11 -2.15 -7.35 -25.24
N GLU A 12 -0.91 -6.87 -25.21
CA GLU A 12 -0.25 -6.51 -23.97
C GLU A 12 -1.08 -5.39 -23.34
N PHE A 13 -1.63 -5.67 -22.18
CA PHE A 13 -2.37 -4.68 -21.42
C PHE A 13 -1.44 -3.50 -21.11
N LEU A 14 -1.76 -2.35 -21.68
CA LEU A 14 -1.04 -1.11 -21.42
C LEU A 14 -1.44 -0.57 -20.05
N ILE A 15 -0.49 -0.53 -19.11
CA ILE A 15 -0.73 0.00 -17.77
C ILE A 15 -0.95 1.52 -17.86
N PRO A 16 -2.13 2.04 -17.44
CA PRO A 16 -2.35 3.47 -17.36
C PRO A 16 -1.36 4.13 -16.41
N ASP A 17 -0.93 5.35 -16.76
CA ASP A 17 0.04 6.12 -15.98
C ASP A 17 -0.57 7.39 -15.33
N ASP A 18 -1.91 7.47 -15.29
CA ASP A 18 -2.66 8.54 -14.67
C ASP A 18 -2.50 8.60 -13.14
N VAL A 19 -2.18 7.46 -12.51
CA VAL A 19 -1.79 7.34 -11.10
C VAL A 19 -0.48 6.57 -11.00
N VAL A 20 0.42 7.05 -10.16
CA VAL A 20 1.75 6.48 -9.96
C VAL A 20 2.14 6.43 -8.49
N ASP A 21 3.14 5.64 -8.17
CA ASP A 21 3.79 5.65 -6.86
C ASP A 21 5.09 6.46 -6.93
N LEU A 22 5.23 7.47 -6.05
CA LEU A 22 6.46 8.20 -5.83
C LEU A 22 7.20 7.61 -4.64
N SER A 23 8.34 7.00 -4.89
CA SER A 23 9.17 6.33 -3.89
C SER A 23 10.36 7.20 -3.51
N PHE A 24 10.30 7.81 -2.33
CA PHE A 24 11.33 8.69 -1.80
C PHE A 24 12.41 7.92 -1.04
N LYS A 25 13.66 8.31 -1.23
CA LYS A 25 14.76 7.93 -0.34
C LYS A 25 14.55 8.58 1.03
N LEU A 26 15.05 7.97 2.08
CA LEU A 26 14.93 8.47 3.44
C LEU A 26 16.27 8.47 4.14
N GLU A 27 16.52 9.54 4.92
CA GLU A 27 17.59 9.61 5.89
C GLU A 27 16.97 9.74 7.29
N CYS A 28 16.80 8.61 7.95
CA CYS A 28 16.35 8.49 9.33
C CYS A 28 16.82 7.13 9.85
N LYS A 29 17.18 7.02 11.11
CA LYS A 29 17.64 5.77 11.70
C LYS A 29 16.52 4.97 12.35
N ILE A 30 15.63 5.68 13.03
CA ILE A 30 14.53 5.10 13.80
C ILE A 30 13.27 5.93 13.64
N LEU A 31 12.12 5.27 13.61
CA LEU A 31 10.79 5.88 13.68
C LEU A 31 9.93 5.13 14.69
N PRO A 32 8.91 5.76 15.28
CA PRO A 32 7.92 5.02 16.06
C PRO A 32 7.28 3.91 15.22
N LEU A 33 6.99 2.77 15.85
CA LEU A 33 6.31 1.67 15.17
C LEU A 33 4.93 2.12 14.68
N ASP A 34 4.19 2.80 15.53
CA ASP A 34 2.87 3.38 15.22
C ASP A 34 3.02 4.85 14.80
N HIS A 35 3.54 5.07 13.61
CA HIS A 35 3.82 6.40 13.03
C HIS A 35 2.74 6.90 12.06
N ALA A 36 1.63 6.19 11.92
CA ALA A 36 0.63 6.45 10.88
C ALA A 36 0.08 7.88 10.93
N GLN A 37 -0.38 8.31 12.12
CA GLN A 37 -0.92 9.66 12.31
C GLN A 37 0.15 10.73 12.09
N ALA A 38 1.28 10.61 12.79
CA ALA A 38 2.34 11.61 12.72
C ALA A 38 2.90 11.77 11.30
N LEU A 39 3.06 10.67 10.57
CA LEU A 39 3.50 10.70 9.17
C LEU A 39 2.44 11.34 8.27
N ALA A 40 1.16 11.01 8.46
CA ALA A 40 0.06 11.61 7.71
C ALA A 40 0.00 13.13 7.94
N ASP A 41 0.06 13.57 9.19
CA ASP A 41 0.02 14.99 9.56
C ASP A 41 1.20 15.76 8.97
N ALA A 42 2.41 15.20 9.04
CA ALA A 42 3.60 15.80 8.47
C ALA A 42 3.50 15.95 6.94
N ILE A 43 3.01 14.91 6.24
CA ILE A 43 2.79 14.96 4.78
C ILE A 43 1.70 15.96 4.43
N GLN A 44 0.58 15.99 5.13
CA GLN A 44 -0.54 16.91 4.86
C GLN A 44 -0.14 18.37 5.15
N SER A 45 0.67 18.60 6.19
CA SER A 45 1.22 19.93 6.47
C SER A 45 2.16 20.41 5.36
N ALA A 46 3.02 19.53 4.85
CA ALA A 46 3.95 19.86 3.77
C ALA A 46 3.27 19.96 2.39
N LEU A 47 2.20 19.21 2.18
CA LEU A 47 1.44 19.11 0.92
C LEU A 47 -0.06 19.29 1.19
N PRO A 48 -0.57 20.52 1.43
CA PRO A 48 -1.99 20.73 1.77
C PRO A 48 -2.97 20.15 0.75
N TRP A 49 -2.65 20.19 -0.54
CA TRP A 49 -3.44 19.61 -1.61
C TRP A 49 -3.64 18.09 -1.50
N PHE A 50 -2.77 17.39 -0.75
CA PHE A 50 -2.81 15.94 -0.61
C PHE A 50 -4.12 15.44 0.02
N VAL A 51 -4.73 16.23 0.88
CA VAL A 51 -6.02 15.90 1.52
C VAL A 51 -7.17 15.99 0.52
N GLU A 52 -7.16 17.00 -0.33
CA GLU A 52 -8.25 17.31 -1.27
C GLU A 52 -8.26 16.35 -2.46
N GLU A 53 -7.09 15.87 -2.87
CA GLU A 53 -6.94 15.00 -4.02
C GLU A 53 -7.45 13.58 -3.74
N THR A 54 -8.36 13.07 -4.57
CA THR A 54 -9.07 11.80 -4.31
C THR A 54 -8.20 10.56 -4.45
N ARG A 55 -7.34 10.52 -5.47
CA ARG A 55 -6.49 9.35 -5.80
C ARG A 55 -5.11 9.39 -5.16
N THR A 56 -4.94 10.17 -4.09
CA THR A 56 -3.71 10.12 -3.29
C THR A 56 -3.77 9.05 -2.21
N GLY A 57 -2.60 8.60 -1.80
CA GLY A 57 -2.47 7.64 -0.70
C GLY A 57 -1.06 7.65 -0.12
N LEU A 58 -0.96 7.45 1.17
CA LEU A 58 0.30 7.35 1.90
C LEU A 58 0.58 5.89 2.25
N HIS A 59 1.63 5.30 1.70
CA HIS A 59 2.09 4.00 2.17
C HIS A 59 2.89 4.17 3.45
N LEU A 60 2.48 3.51 4.52
CA LEU A 60 3.24 3.50 5.76
C LEU A 60 4.63 2.91 5.56
N ILE A 61 5.58 3.39 6.33
CA ILE A 61 6.97 2.95 6.24
C ILE A 61 7.10 1.58 6.90
N HIS A 62 7.61 0.61 6.16
CA HIS A 62 7.86 -0.73 6.63
C HIS A 62 9.33 -1.07 6.47
N VAL A 63 9.86 -1.80 7.43
CA VAL A 63 11.17 -2.43 7.34
C VAL A 63 11.00 -3.89 6.96
N ALA A 64 11.97 -4.44 6.21
CA ALA A 64 11.99 -5.87 5.97
C ALA A 64 12.15 -6.59 7.31
N GLU A 65 11.28 -7.56 7.57
CA GLU A 65 11.45 -8.45 8.71
C GLU A 65 12.81 -9.14 8.58
N SER A 66 13.64 -9.04 9.63
CA SER A 66 14.91 -9.74 9.64
C SER A 66 14.64 -11.24 9.56
N GLY A 67 15.40 -11.97 8.72
CA GLY A 67 15.16 -13.39 8.43
C GLY A 67 15.23 -14.38 9.60
N ASN A 68 15.23 -13.91 10.84
CA ASN A 68 15.24 -14.71 12.07
C ASN A 68 13.88 -14.77 12.77
N GLY A 69 12.80 -14.68 12.03
CA GLY A 69 11.46 -15.00 12.57
C GLY A 69 10.90 -13.92 13.49
N TRP A 70 9.67 -13.67 13.30
CA TRP A 70 8.63 -13.17 14.20
C TRP A 70 9.06 -12.52 15.54
N TYR A 71 9.86 -11.48 15.52
CA TYR A 71 9.91 -10.59 16.67
C TYR A 71 8.82 -9.53 16.47
N ARG A 72 7.67 -9.77 17.08
CA ARG A 72 6.65 -8.73 17.25
C ARG A 72 6.93 -8.11 18.59
N PRO A 73 7.13 -6.82 18.62
CA PRO A 73 7.31 -6.08 19.85
C PRO A 73 6.19 -6.37 20.86
N GLU A 74 6.53 -6.56 22.12
CA GLU A 74 5.56 -6.77 23.19
C GLU A 74 4.83 -5.48 23.58
N ASP A 75 5.44 -4.31 23.27
CA ASP A 75 4.90 -3.00 23.55
C ASP A 75 4.91 -2.09 22.30
N PRO A 76 3.83 -2.11 21.48
CA PRO A 76 3.73 -1.29 20.28
C PRO A 76 3.79 0.23 20.53
N GLU A 77 3.50 0.69 21.76
CA GLU A 77 3.45 2.11 22.10
C GLU A 77 4.85 2.72 22.28
N ASN A 78 5.84 1.91 22.66
CA ASN A 78 7.20 2.37 22.91
C ASN A 78 8.23 1.83 21.91
N GLU A 79 7.78 1.11 20.88
CA GLU A 79 8.70 0.48 19.95
C GLU A 79 9.01 1.31 18.73
N VAL A 80 10.23 1.10 18.24
CA VAL A 80 10.76 1.83 17.09
C VAL A 80 11.09 0.90 15.93
N LEU A 81 10.87 1.38 14.74
CA LEU A 81 11.36 0.78 13.50
C LEU A 81 12.79 1.22 13.26
N CYS A 82 13.72 0.27 13.15
CA CYS A 82 15.09 0.55 12.72
C CYS A 82 15.15 0.60 11.20
N LEU A 83 15.34 1.79 10.64
CA LEU A 83 15.32 2.00 9.19
C LEU A 83 16.69 1.67 8.57
N SER A 84 16.67 1.05 7.42
CA SER A 84 17.83 0.83 6.58
C SER A 84 17.93 1.87 5.46
N LYS A 85 19.11 1.99 4.83
CA LYS A 85 19.28 2.83 3.63
C LYS A 85 18.38 2.42 2.45
N ARG A 86 17.79 1.22 2.48
CA ARG A 86 16.85 0.71 1.47
C ARG A 86 15.40 1.05 1.76
N THR A 87 15.09 1.46 2.98
CA THR A 87 13.74 1.88 3.36
C THR A 87 13.31 3.08 2.53
N ARG A 88 12.04 3.11 2.16
CA ARG A 88 11.45 4.16 1.32
C ARG A 88 10.13 4.61 1.92
N MET A 89 9.83 5.89 1.74
CA MET A 89 8.48 6.41 1.88
C MET A 89 7.85 6.45 0.48
N THR A 90 6.61 6.04 0.36
CA THR A 90 5.93 6.01 -0.93
C THR A 90 4.61 6.75 -0.84
N LEU A 91 4.40 7.69 -1.75
CA LEU A 91 3.12 8.35 -1.95
C LEU A 91 2.52 7.89 -3.27
N ARG A 92 1.26 7.47 -3.25
CA ARG A 92 0.47 7.27 -4.46
C ARG A 92 -0.16 8.60 -4.84
N VAL A 93 0.03 9.04 -6.08
CA VAL A 93 -0.45 10.34 -6.53
C VAL A 93 -0.93 10.28 -7.98
N PRO A 94 -1.91 11.12 -8.37
CA PRO A 94 -2.19 11.36 -9.78
C PRO A 94 -0.97 11.94 -10.48
N ARG A 95 -0.80 11.61 -11.76
CA ARG A 95 0.36 12.02 -12.56
C ARG A 95 0.60 13.53 -12.57
N HIS A 96 -0.47 14.32 -12.63
CA HIS A 96 -0.39 15.78 -12.64
C HIS A 96 0.14 16.37 -11.32
N ARG A 97 0.17 15.59 -10.23
CA ARG A 97 0.69 15.97 -8.90
C ARG A 97 2.13 15.54 -8.64
N ILE A 98 2.80 14.93 -9.60
CA ILE A 98 4.18 14.45 -9.42
C ILE A 98 5.12 15.60 -9.01
N ALA A 99 5.09 16.73 -9.76
CA ALA A 99 5.95 17.88 -9.47
C ALA A 99 5.64 18.50 -8.09
N ASP A 100 4.35 18.59 -7.74
CA ASP A 100 3.92 19.12 -6.44
C ASP A 100 4.40 18.22 -5.29
N ALA A 101 4.30 16.89 -5.46
CA ALA A 101 4.76 15.93 -4.46
C ALA A 101 6.29 15.89 -4.32
N GLN A 102 7.04 16.13 -5.40
CA GLN A 102 8.49 16.22 -5.37
C GLN A 102 9.01 17.41 -4.55
N ALA A 103 8.16 18.39 -4.23
CA ALA A 103 8.49 19.47 -3.29
C ALA A 103 8.86 18.97 -1.88
N LEU A 104 8.57 17.72 -1.54
CA LEU A 104 9.06 17.08 -0.32
C LEU A 104 10.59 16.82 -0.33
N THR A 105 11.21 16.77 -1.49
CA THR A 105 12.65 16.49 -1.59
C THR A 105 13.45 17.53 -0.81
N ASP A 106 14.44 17.08 -0.05
CA ASP A 106 15.28 17.85 0.87
C ASP A 106 14.57 18.46 2.09
N GLN A 107 13.26 18.23 2.25
CA GLN A 107 12.56 18.60 3.48
C GLN A 107 12.86 17.60 4.61
N THR A 108 12.77 18.10 5.83
CA THR A 108 12.84 17.28 7.03
C THR A 108 11.48 17.31 7.72
N LEU A 109 10.86 16.15 7.82
CA LEU A 109 9.58 15.95 8.49
C LEU A 109 9.85 15.55 9.95
N ASP A 110 9.09 16.10 10.88
CA ASP A 110 9.09 15.65 12.27
C ASP A 110 8.02 14.58 12.48
N ILE A 111 8.45 13.40 12.88
CA ILE A 111 7.58 12.26 13.15
C ILE A 111 7.70 11.90 14.64
N GLU A 112 6.90 12.54 15.47
CA GLU A 112 6.94 12.38 16.95
C GLU A 112 8.37 12.59 17.52
N GLY A 113 9.03 13.69 17.13
CA GLY A 113 10.38 14.02 17.57
C GLY A 113 11.50 13.31 16.80
N HIS A 114 11.19 12.51 15.80
CA HIS A 114 12.15 11.86 14.92
C HIS A 114 12.27 12.61 13.61
N ALA A 115 13.43 13.18 13.35
CA ALA A 115 13.71 13.90 12.10
C ALA A 115 13.83 12.93 10.93
N LEU A 116 12.89 12.97 10.00
CA LEU A 116 12.86 12.20 8.77
C LEU A 116 13.22 13.10 7.59
N LYS A 117 14.46 13.05 7.13
CA LYS A 117 14.86 13.79 5.93
C LYS A 117 14.43 13.03 4.69
N VAL A 118 13.71 13.71 3.82
CA VAL A 118 13.20 13.18 2.55
C VAL A 118 14.21 13.44 1.45
N GLY A 119 14.65 12.39 0.77
CA GLY A 119 15.55 12.49 -0.38
C GLY A 119 14.80 12.43 -1.70
N GLU A 120 15.53 12.22 -2.79
CA GLU A 120 14.99 12.14 -4.15
C GLU A 120 13.91 11.08 -4.30
N ALA A 121 12.90 11.40 -5.12
CA ALA A 121 11.83 10.50 -5.50
C ALA A 121 12.13 9.76 -6.81
N THR A 122 11.67 8.53 -6.90
CA THR A 122 11.60 7.74 -8.13
C THR A 122 10.14 7.44 -8.45
N VAL A 123 9.72 7.74 -9.67
CA VAL A 123 8.38 7.41 -10.16
C VAL A 123 8.32 5.91 -10.47
N LYS A 124 7.27 5.24 -10.00
CA LYS A 124 6.99 3.82 -10.26
C LYS A 124 5.58 3.69 -10.81
N SER A 125 5.47 2.99 -11.94
CA SER A 125 4.15 2.60 -12.46
C SER A 125 3.49 1.58 -11.54
N LEU A 126 2.17 1.54 -11.55
CA LEU A 126 1.39 0.48 -10.95
C LEU A 126 1.66 -0.86 -11.67
N SER A 127 1.21 -1.95 -11.11
CA SER A 127 1.50 -3.29 -11.65
C SER A 127 0.24 -4.10 -11.87
N ALA A 128 0.07 -4.62 -13.07
CA ALA A 128 -1.05 -5.47 -13.46
C ALA A 128 -0.95 -6.94 -12.99
N LEU A 129 -0.09 -7.23 -12.01
CA LEU A 129 -0.01 -8.58 -11.43
C LEU A 129 -1.36 -8.99 -10.83
N PRO A 130 -1.79 -10.24 -11.00
CA PRO A 130 -3.13 -10.69 -10.62
C PRO A 130 -3.36 -10.79 -9.11
N THR A 131 -2.31 -10.67 -8.31
CA THR A 131 -2.40 -10.70 -6.84
C THR A 131 -2.05 -9.35 -6.27
N GLN A 132 -2.98 -8.79 -5.51
CA GLN A 132 -2.87 -7.49 -4.87
C GLN A 132 -2.99 -7.67 -3.35
N PHE A 133 -2.20 -6.93 -2.60
CA PHE A 133 -2.17 -7.01 -1.14
C PHE A 133 -2.23 -5.62 -0.52
N ALA A 134 -3.17 -5.43 0.40
CA ALA A 134 -3.23 -4.29 1.30
C ALA A 134 -2.85 -4.73 2.72
N ARG A 135 -1.89 -4.04 3.31
CA ARG A 135 -1.45 -4.37 4.68
C ARG A 135 -2.50 -3.96 5.71
N TYR A 136 -3.17 -2.86 5.47
CA TYR A 136 -4.17 -2.29 6.36
C TYR A 136 -5.43 -1.94 5.56
N VAL A 137 -6.53 -2.57 5.90
CA VAL A 137 -7.88 -2.21 5.47
C VAL A 137 -8.71 -2.06 6.73
N ILE A 138 -9.42 -0.95 6.87
CA ILE A 138 -10.21 -0.65 8.07
C ILE A 138 -11.25 -1.74 8.27
N ALA A 139 -11.38 -2.20 9.51
CA ALA A 139 -12.31 -3.22 9.98
C ALA A 139 -12.98 -2.76 11.27
N GLU A 140 -14.15 -3.29 11.59
CA GLU A 140 -14.77 -3.06 12.90
C GLU A 140 -14.01 -3.81 14.01
N ALA A 141 -14.06 -3.28 15.24
CA ALA A 141 -13.28 -3.79 16.36
C ALA A 141 -13.52 -5.28 16.64
N ASP A 142 -14.78 -5.71 16.59
CA ASP A 142 -15.21 -7.07 16.92
C ASP A 142 -15.59 -7.89 15.67
N GLN A 143 -15.20 -7.43 14.48
CA GLN A 143 -15.55 -8.10 13.23
C GLN A 143 -14.72 -9.36 13.05
N ASP A 144 -15.38 -10.50 12.95
CA ASP A 144 -14.71 -11.76 12.61
C ASP A 144 -14.21 -11.77 11.16
N GLU A 145 -13.37 -12.74 10.84
CA GLU A 145 -12.75 -12.83 9.52
C GLU A 145 -13.77 -13.01 8.39
N ASN A 146 -14.80 -13.81 8.60
CA ASN A 146 -15.82 -14.09 7.57
C ASN A 146 -16.69 -12.86 7.30
N ALA A 147 -17.09 -12.14 8.36
CA ALA A 147 -17.83 -10.89 8.25
C ALA A 147 -16.99 -9.82 7.52
N PHE A 148 -15.69 -9.70 7.84
CA PHE A 148 -14.77 -8.80 7.15
C PHE A 148 -14.66 -9.18 5.66
N LEU A 149 -14.40 -10.43 5.32
CA LEU A 149 -14.29 -10.88 3.92
C LEU A 149 -15.59 -10.67 3.15
N THR A 150 -16.74 -10.86 3.79
CA THR A 150 -18.06 -10.60 3.18
C THR A 150 -18.22 -9.11 2.85
N SER A 151 -17.86 -8.22 3.77
CA SER A 151 -17.88 -6.76 3.55
C SER A 151 -16.95 -6.35 2.42
N MET A 152 -15.71 -6.86 2.40
CA MET A 152 -14.73 -6.57 1.35
C MET A 152 -15.20 -7.08 -0.02
N ALA A 153 -15.79 -8.27 -0.08
CA ALA A 153 -16.36 -8.79 -1.31
C ALA A 153 -17.53 -7.94 -1.84
N ALA A 154 -18.36 -7.40 -0.95
CA ALA A 154 -19.43 -6.48 -1.33
C ALA A 154 -18.88 -5.17 -1.91
N MET A 155 -17.86 -4.59 -1.27
CA MET A 155 -17.21 -3.37 -1.76
C MET A 155 -16.53 -3.57 -3.12
N LEU A 156 -15.84 -4.70 -3.34
CA LEU A 156 -15.23 -5.03 -4.63
C LEU A 156 -16.28 -5.17 -5.74
N ARG A 157 -17.44 -5.75 -5.44
CA ARG A 157 -18.56 -5.83 -6.41
C ARG A 157 -19.11 -4.45 -6.77
N VAL A 158 -19.19 -3.50 -5.83
CA VAL A 158 -19.58 -2.12 -6.13
C VAL A 158 -18.58 -1.43 -7.08
N MET A 159 -17.33 -1.84 -7.04
CA MET A 159 -16.27 -1.38 -7.96
C MET A 159 -16.26 -2.14 -9.30
N ASP A 160 -17.23 -3.04 -9.54
CA ASP A 160 -17.24 -3.94 -10.70
C ASP A 160 -15.97 -4.83 -10.81
N ILE A 161 -15.38 -5.19 -9.67
CA ILE A 161 -14.24 -6.11 -9.60
C ILE A 161 -14.75 -7.51 -9.23
N PRO A 162 -14.62 -8.48 -10.14
CA PRO A 162 -15.03 -9.87 -9.86
C PRO A 162 -14.19 -10.50 -8.76
N VAL A 163 -14.84 -10.99 -7.71
CA VAL A 163 -14.18 -11.61 -6.58
C VAL A 163 -14.01 -13.10 -6.85
N LYS A 164 -12.77 -13.55 -7.08
CA LYS A 164 -12.43 -14.97 -7.24
C LYS A 164 -11.81 -15.54 -5.97
N LYS A 165 -10.91 -14.78 -5.34
CA LYS A 165 -10.17 -15.24 -4.17
C LYS A 165 -9.82 -14.08 -3.25
N LEU A 166 -10.23 -14.19 -2.00
CA LEU A 166 -9.91 -13.27 -0.92
C LEU A 166 -9.28 -14.01 0.24
N MET A 167 -8.31 -13.36 0.89
CA MET A 167 -7.72 -13.85 2.14
C MET A 167 -7.49 -12.67 3.06
N ALA A 168 -7.92 -12.78 4.30
CA ALA A 168 -7.66 -11.80 5.34
C ALA A 168 -6.55 -12.27 6.27
N GLY A 169 -5.81 -11.33 6.81
CA GLY A 169 -4.84 -11.60 7.86
C GLY A 169 -5.36 -11.20 9.24
N LYS A 170 -4.44 -11.19 10.20
CA LYS A 170 -4.74 -10.84 11.58
C LYS A 170 -5.22 -9.39 11.68
N GLN A 171 -6.02 -9.12 12.71
CA GLN A 171 -6.42 -7.78 13.08
C GLN A 171 -5.23 -7.05 13.71
N HIS A 172 -5.10 -5.77 13.37
CA HIS A 172 -4.13 -4.85 13.94
C HIS A 172 -4.88 -3.63 14.49
N ARG A 173 -4.30 -3.01 15.50
CA ARG A 173 -4.76 -1.74 16.05
C ARG A 173 -3.77 -0.66 15.63
N MET A 174 -4.28 0.44 15.11
CA MET A 174 -3.53 1.63 14.71
C MET A 174 -4.00 2.79 15.59
N ARG A 175 -3.07 3.55 16.15
CA ARG A 175 -3.40 4.72 16.98
C ARG A 175 -3.56 5.94 16.08
N LEU A 176 -4.72 6.59 16.15
CA LEU A 176 -5.00 7.85 15.48
C LEU A 176 -5.46 8.89 16.50
N ALA A 177 -5.48 10.17 16.10
CA ALA A 177 -5.85 11.29 16.98
C ALA A 177 -7.28 11.14 17.56
N ASP A 178 -8.21 10.67 16.74
CA ASP A 178 -9.63 10.50 17.11
C ASP A 178 -9.92 9.15 17.80
N GLY A 179 -8.89 8.38 18.11
CA GLY A 179 -9.00 7.07 18.76
C GLY A 179 -8.45 5.93 17.91
N PRO A 180 -8.40 4.71 18.44
CA PRO A 180 -7.84 3.58 17.76
C PRO A 180 -8.71 3.12 16.58
N VAL A 181 -8.07 2.84 15.45
CA VAL A 181 -8.69 2.20 14.29
C VAL A 181 -8.20 0.77 14.19
N PHE A 182 -9.13 -0.15 13.96
CA PHE A 182 -8.81 -1.55 13.73
C PHE A 182 -8.67 -1.82 12.25
N THR A 183 -7.69 -2.62 11.88
CA THR A 183 -7.41 -2.94 10.48
C THR A 183 -7.11 -4.43 10.33
N ARG A 184 -7.32 -4.95 9.12
CA ARG A 184 -6.84 -6.28 8.72
C ARG A 184 -6.06 -6.17 7.43
N SER A 185 -5.10 -7.04 7.22
CA SER A 185 -4.53 -7.18 5.88
C SER A 185 -5.49 -7.94 4.97
N LEU A 186 -5.48 -7.58 3.68
CA LEU A 186 -6.33 -8.19 2.67
C LEU A 186 -5.52 -8.53 1.43
N MET A 187 -5.62 -9.78 0.98
CA MET A 187 -5.12 -10.23 -0.31
C MET A 187 -6.30 -10.49 -1.24
N VAL A 188 -6.22 -9.95 -2.45
CA VAL A 188 -7.15 -10.20 -3.55
C VAL A 188 -6.36 -10.85 -4.67
N ALA A 189 -6.73 -12.06 -5.08
CA ALA A 189 -5.99 -12.82 -6.09
C ALA A 189 -6.89 -13.20 -7.28
N ASP A 190 -6.21 -13.61 -8.37
CA ASP A 190 -6.82 -14.01 -9.64
C ASP A 190 -7.58 -12.85 -10.32
N LEU A 191 -7.08 -11.61 -10.15
CA LEU A 191 -7.61 -10.41 -10.80
C LEU A 191 -7.22 -10.36 -12.29
N ALA A 192 -8.11 -9.80 -13.10
CA ALA A 192 -7.74 -9.36 -14.45
C ALA A 192 -6.78 -8.13 -14.35
N PRO A 193 -5.94 -7.88 -15.37
CA PRO A 193 -5.01 -6.76 -15.38
C PRO A 193 -5.67 -5.41 -15.07
N GLU A 194 -6.82 -5.15 -15.67
CA GLU A 194 -7.60 -3.92 -15.50
C GLU A 194 -8.09 -3.75 -14.08
N ASP A 195 -8.58 -4.84 -13.47
CA ASP A 195 -9.10 -4.86 -12.10
C ASP A 195 -7.98 -4.68 -11.08
N ALA A 196 -6.81 -5.27 -11.34
CA ALA A 196 -5.62 -5.09 -10.51
C ALA A 196 -5.15 -3.62 -10.49
N ILE A 197 -5.19 -2.94 -11.63
CA ILE A 197 -4.85 -1.52 -11.73
C ILE A 197 -5.92 -0.66 -11.07
N ARG A 198 -7.21 -0.91 -11.34
CA ARG A 198 -8.33 -0.17 -10.73
C ARG A 198 -8.26 -0.25 -9.21
N LEU A 199 -8.02 -1.44 -8.66
CA LEU A 199 -7.90 -1.65 -7.21
C LEU A 199 -6.71 -0.88 -6.61
N GLN A 200 -5.60 -0.77 -7.32
CA GLN A 200 -4.48 0.07 -6.88
C GLN A 200 -4.81 1.55 -6.97
N GLN A 201 -5.43 2.01 -8.06
CA GLN A 201 -5.78 3.43 -8.26
C GLN A 201 -6.79 3.92 -7.23
N ASP A 202 -7.88 3.19 -7.06
CA ASP A 202 -9.01 3.64 -6.25
C ASP A 202 -8.92 3.15 -4.79
N GLY A 203 -8.17 2.06 -4.53
CA GLY A 203 -8.07 1.43 -3.21
C GLY A 203 -9.34 0.72 -2.80
N LEU A 204 -9.44 0.33 -1.53
CA LEU A 204 -10.64 -0.29 -0.97
C LEU A 204 -10.88 0.21 0.44
N GLY A 205 -12.07 0.76 0.69
CA GLY A 205 -12.41 1.36 1.97
C GLY A 205 -11.80 2.75 2.17
N GLU A 206 -11.82 3.18 3.41
CA GLU A 206 -11.39 4.52 3.83
C GLU A 206 -9.93 4.55 4.29
N GLY A 207 -9.42 5.75 4.60
CA GLY A 207 -8.15 5.93 5.27
C GLY A 207 -6.91 5.90 4.37
N ARG A 208 -7.03 6.16 3.07
CA ARG A 208 -5.88 6.19 2.14
C ARG A 208 -4.79 7.18 2.57
N LYS A 209 -5.18 8.30 3.18
CA LYS A 209 -4.27 9.36 3.65
C LYS A 209 -3.48 8.98 4.90
N ILE A 210 -3.90 7.94 5.59
CA ILE A 210 -3.26 7.39 6.80
C ILE A 210 -2.71 5.97 6.59
N GLY A 211 -2.65 5.51 5.34
CA GLY A 211 -2.04 4.23 4.97
C GLY A 211 -2.97 3.03 4.91
N CYS A 212 -4.29 3.23 4.96
CA CYS A 212 -5.28 2.16 4.83
C CYS A 212 -5.82 2.03 3.39
N GLY A 213 -6.32 0.86 3.03
CA GLY A 213 -6.98 0.61 1.75
C GLY A 213 -6.11 0.69 0.51
N LEU A 214 -4.79 0.74 0.66
CA LEU A 214 -3.83 0.84 -0.45
C LEU A 214 -3.27 -0.54 -0.82
N PHE A 215 -3.39 -0.88 -2.09
CA PHE A 215 -2.94 -2.16 -2.62
C PHE A 215 -1.60 -2.05 -3.33
N LEU A 216 -0.77 -3.06 -3.12
CA LEU A 216 0.50 -3.28 -3.80
C LEU A 216 0.47 -4.66 -4.46
N ALA A 217 1.02 -4.72 -5.66
CA ALA A 217 1.15 -5.99 -6.36
C ALA A 217 2.11 -6.94 -5.63
N GLN A 218 1.71 -8.19 -5.50
CA GLN A 218 2.54 -9.26 -4.97
C GLN A 218 2.77 -10.35 -6.03
N LYS A 219 3.97 -10.90 -6.05
CA LYS A 219 4.22 -12.13 -6.80
C LYS A 219 3.42 -13.24 -6.12
N GLY A 220 2.50 -13.85 -6.84
CA GLY A 220 1.71 -14.95 -6.31
C GLY A 220 2.62 -16.08 -5.80
N ILE A 221 2.22 -16.72 -4.72
CA ILE A 221 2.83 -17.96 -4.28
C ILE A 221 2.50 -18.98 -5.38
N LYS A 222 3.49 -19.38 -6.18
CA LYS A 222 3.32 -20.54 -7.05
C LYS A 222 2.98 -21.72 -6.16
N ALA A 223 1.82 -22.35 -6.39
CA ALA A 223 1.55 -23.65 -5.80
C ALA A 223 2.76 -24.54 -6.14
N VAL A 224 3.42 -25.04 -5.11
CA VAL A 224 4.41 -26.12 -5.30
C VAL A 224 3.57 -27.30 -5.77
N ASN A 225 3.67 -27.63 -7.05
CA ASN A 225 3.07 -28.86 -7.55
C ASN A 225 3.69 -30.00 -6.74
N ALA A 226 2.84 -30.65 -5.95
CA ALA A 226 3.18 -31.92 -5.30
C ALA A 226 3.07 -33.02 -6.38
N ASP A 227 4.01 -32.99 -7.32
CA ASP A 227 4.25 -34.10 -8.26
C ASP A 227 5.73 -34.47 -8.13
N GLY A 228 5.97 -35.51 -7.34
CA GLY A 228 7.25 -36.17 -7.13
C GLY A 228 7.02 -37.47 -6.40
#